data_c439c83de16b8a9ea43a595d6ad90838
#
_entry.id   c439c83de16b8a9ea43a595d6ad90838
#
_cell.length_a   1.000
_cell.length_b   1.000
_cell.length_c   1.000
_cell.angle_alpha   90.00
_cell.angle_beta   90.00
_cell.angle_gamma   90.00
#
_symmetry.space_group_name_H-M   'P 1'
#
loop_
_entity.id
_entity.type
_entity.pdbx_description
1 polymer ?
#
loop_
_entity_poly.entity_id
_entity_poly.type
_entity_poly.pdbx_seq_one_letter_code
_entity_poly.pdbx_strand_id
1 'polypeptide(L)'
;MAWPEWWTWELELTPHLLKRMDDRGFTEVDLRAMLEIATSFRDDVVDGRFVIETRHRSHEWEVVVEPDPRELLLVVVTAYPVEGRQQ
;
A
#
# COMPACT_ATOMS: atom_id res chain seq x y z
N MET A 1 5.00 7.82 15.20
CA MET A 1 5.22 8.36 13.85
C MET A 1 3.99 9.14 13.39
N ALA A 2 4.24 10.29 12.81
CA ALA A 2 3.14 11.11 12.30
C ALA A 2 2.88 10.73 10.84
N TRP A 3 1.64 10.36 10.55
CA TRP A 3 1.26 10.01 9.20
C TRP A 3 0.84 11.28 8.44
N PRO A 4 1.09 11.33 7.13
CA PRO A 4 0.73 12.51 6.35
C PRO A 4 -0.78 12.67 6.20
N GLU A 5 -1.16 13.86 5.75
CA GLU A 5 -2.56 14.21 5.61
C GLU A 5 -3.30 13.24 4.70
N TRP A 6 -2.65 12.78 3.63
CA TRP A 6 -3.31 11.91 2.66
C TRP A 6 -3.58 10.51 3.23
N TRP A 7 -3.05 10.19 4.39
CA TRP A 7 -3.24 8.86 5.00
C TRP A 7 -4.72 8.56 5.26
N THR A 8 -5.54 9.58 5.46
CA THR A 8 -6.95 9.41 5.76
C THR A 8 -7.86 9.54 4.54
N TRP A 9 -7.29 9.78 3.37
CA TRP A 9 -8.09 9.93 2.17
C TRP A 9 -8.68 8.60 1.74
N GLU A 10 -9.75 8.65 0.95
CA GLU A 10 -10.38 7.44 0.46
C GLU A 10 -9.45 6.72 -0.51
N LEU A 11 -9.56 5.39 -0.53
CA LEU A 11 -8.72 4.57 -1.37
C LEU A 11 -9.31 4.45 -2.76
N GLU A 12 -8.43 4.49 -3.75
CA GLU A 12 -8.78 4.13 -5.12
C GLU A 12 -7.90 2.97 -5.53
N LEU A 13 -8.52 1.87 -5.97
CA LEU A 13 -7.81 0.66 -6.35
C LEU A 13 -7.62 0.66 -7.86
N THR A 14 -6.36 0.65 -8.30
CA THR A 14 -6.08 0.67 -9.73
C THR A 14 -6.37 -0.70 -10.36
N PRO A 15 -6.61 -0.75 -11.68
CA PRO A 15 -6.76 -2.05 -12.34
C PRO A 15 -5.53 -2.94 -12.16
N HIS A 16 -4.34 -2.35 -12.13
CA HIS A 16 -3.12 -3.12 -11.88
C HIS A 16 -3.16 -3.76 -10.49
N LEU A 17 -3.59 -3.00 -9.49
CA LEU A 17 -3.71 -3.54 -8.14
C LEU A 17 -4.74 -4.66 -8.09
N LEU A 18 -5.90 -4.45 -8.73
CA LEU A 18 -6.94 -5.47 -8.72
C LEU A 18 -6.42 -6.78 -9.29
N LYS A 19 -5.62 -6.70 -10.35
CA LYS A 19 -5.02 -7.89 -10.92
C LYS A 19 -4.04 -8.53 -9.94
N ARG A 20 -3.26 -7.72 -9.24
CA ARG A 20 -2.32 -8.27 -8.25
C ARG A 20 -3.04 -8.92 -7.08
N MET A 21 -4.18 -8.36 -6.69
CA MET A 21 -4.99 -8.96 -5.63
C MET A 21 -5.43 -10.36 -6.04
N ASP A 22 -5.87 -10.49 -7.29
CA ASP A 22 -6.28 -11.78 -7.81
C ASP A 22 -5.09 -12.75 -7.88
N ASP A 23 -3.97 -12.27 -8.42
CA ASP A 23 -2.78 -13.10 -8.61
C ASP A 23 -2.19 -13.56 -7.28
N ARG A 24 -2.23 -12.71 -6.26
CA ARG A 24 -1.56 -12.98 -4.99
C ARG A 24 -2.51 -13.38 -3.88
N GLY A 25 -3.79 -13.46 -4.19
CA GLY A 25 -4.78 -14.04 -3.27
C GLY A 25 -5.06 -13.19 -2.04
N PHE A 26 -5.18 -11.87 -2.20
CA PHE A 26 -5.62 -11.04 -1.09
C PHE A 26 -6.78 -10.15 -1.56
N THR A 27 -7.62 -9.77 -0.59
CA THR A 27 -8.86 -9.04 -0.86
C THR A 27 -8.72 -7.59 -0.44
N GLU A 28 -9.75 -6.80 -0.75
CA GLU A 28 -9.77 -5.41 -0.30
C GLU A 28 -9.79 -5.34 1.23
N VAL A 29 -10.49 -6.28 1.88
CA VAL A 29 -10.48 -6.33 3.35
C VAL A 29 -9.06 -6.56 3.86
N ASP A 30 -8.33 -7.47 3.21
CA ASP A 30 -6.95 -7.73 3.58
C ASP A 30 -6.09 -6.48 3.38
N LEU A 31 -6.30 -5.78 2.27
CA LEU A 31 -5.54 -4.56 1.98
C LEU A 31 -5.78 -3.50 3.04
N ARG A 32 -7.05 -3.29 3.41
CA ARG A 32 -7.37 -2.29 4.42
C ARG A 32 -6.77 -2.66 5.77
N ALA A 33 -6.77 -3.96 6.10
CA ALA A 33 -6.16 -4.41 7.34
C ALA A 33 -4.65 -4.18 7.32
N MET A 34 -4.01 -4.43 6.16
CA MET A 34 -2.57 -4.17 6.04
C MET A 34 -2.26 -2.69 6.26
N LEU A 35 -3.08 -1.81 5.70
CA LEU A 35 -2.85 -0.38 5.88
C LEU A 35 -3.07 0.05 7.32
N GLU A 36 -4.03 -0.59 8.01
CA GLU A 36 -4.29 -0.25 9.41
C GLU A 36 -3.11 -0.58 10.31
N ILE A 37 -2.40 -1.67 10.04
CA ILE A 37 -1.28 -2.08 10.89
C ILE A 37 0.06 -1.64 10.32
N ALA A 38 0.06 -0.79 9.32
CA ALA A 38 1.29 -0.32 8.70
C ALA A 38 2.19 0.33 9.73
N THR A 39 3.50 0.10 9.60
CA THR A 39 4.47 0.57 10.59
C THR A 39 5.21 1.81 10.14
N SER A 40 5.39 2.02 8.84
CA SER A 40 6.15 3.15 8.36
C SER A 40 5.89 3.37 6.87
N PHE A 41 6.37 4.48 6.37
CA PHE A 41 6.30 4.77 4.94
C PHE A 41 7.58 5.50 4.55
N ARG A 42 7.88 5.44 3.25
CA ARG A 42 9.05 6.14 2.71
C ARG A 42 8.76 6.54 1.27
N ASP A 43 9.56 7.45 0.74
CA ASP A 43 9.45 7.85 -0.66
C ASP A 43 9.76 6.65 -1.56
N ASP A 44 9.02 6.54 -2.65
CA ASP A 44 9.34 5.60 -3.70
C ASP A 44 10.35 6.26 -4.65
N VAL A 45 10.99 5.44 -5.51
CA VAL A 45 11.87 5.99 -6.52
C VAL A 45 11.09 6.78 -7.56
N VAL A 46 9.81 6.47 -7.74
CA VAL A 46 8.93 7.25 -8.62
C VAL A 46 8.41 8.43 -7.83
N ASP A 47 8.66 9.63 -8.35
CA ASP A 47 8.24 10.84 -7.68
C ASP A 47 6.72 10.87 -7.48
N GLY A 48 6.30 11.29 -6.29
CA GLY A 48 4.88 11.37 -5.95
C GLY A 48 4.30 10.09 -5.40
N ARG A 49 5.08 9.03 -5.32
CA ARG A 49 4.64 7.75 -4.76
C ARG A 49 5.35 7.46 -3.47
N PHE A 50 4.69 6.65 -2.65
CA PHE A 50 5.23 6.26 -1.34
C PHE A 50 5.09 4.76 -1.18
N VAL A 51 6.02 4.18 -0.44
CA VAL A 51 6.00 2.75 -0.12
C VAL A 51 5.60 2.63 1.34
N ILE A 52 4.51 1.92 1.57
CA ILE A 52 3.98 1.68 2.92
C ILE A 52 4.48 0.32 3.37
N GLU A 53 5.14 0.27 4.52
CA GLU A 53 5.67 -0.99 5.05
C GLU A 53 4.67 -1.57 6.02
N THR A 54 4.33 -2.83 5.79
CA THR A 54 3.29 -3.48 6.57
C THR A 54 3.53 -4.99 6.63
N ARG A 55 2.54 -5.72 7.10
CA ARG A 55 2.60 -7.17 7.21
C ARG A 55 1.27 -7.78 6.80
N HIS A 56 1.33 -9.01 6.31
CA HIS A 56 0.13 -9.76 5.96
C HIS A 56 0.45 -11.23 6.15
N ARG A 57 -0.34 -11.91 6.98
CA ARG A 57 -0.17 -13.35 7.26
C ARG A 57 1.26 -13.68 7.69
N SER A 58 1.80 -12.87 8.58
CA SER A 58 3.13 -13.07 9.16
C SER A 58 4.28 -12.82 8.19
N HIS A 59 3.99 -12.28 7.02
CA HIS A 59 5.01 -11.89 6.05
C HIS A 59 5.08 -10.38 5.95
N GLU A 60 6.25 -9.88 5.61
CA GLU A 60 6.40 -8.46 5.33
C GLU A 60 5.87 -8.16 3.94
N TRP A 61 5.15 -7.06 3.84
CA TRP A 61 4.57 -6.61 2.58
C TRP A 61 4.83 -5.13 2.41
N GLU A 62 4.80 -4.69 1.16
CA GLU A 62 4.87 -3.28 0.82
C GLU A 62 3.67 -2.93 -0.05
N VAL A 63 3.08 -1.78 0.24
CA VAL A 63 1.96 -1.25 -0.52
C VAL A 63 2.41 0.07 -1.11
N VAL A 64 2.34 0.21 -2.43
CA VAL A 64 2.76 1.43 -3.11
C VAL A 64 1.53 2.28 -3.35
N VAL A 65 1.58 3.52 -2.89
CA VAL A 65 0.45 4.45 -3.00
C VAL A 65 0.88 5.73 -3.67
N GLU A 66 -0.07 6.40 -4.29
CA GLU A 66 0.16 7.71 -4.90
C GLU A 66 -0.98 8.63 -4.50
N PRO A 67 -0.73 9.59 -3.60
CA PRO A 67 -1.80 10.52 -3.21
C PRO A 67 -2.20 11.41 -4.39
N ASP A 68 -3.49 11.60 -4.54
CA ASP A 68 -4.05 12.48 -5.57
C ASP A 68 -4.74 13.63 -4.86
N PRO A 69 -4.05 14.78 -4.71
CA PRO A 69 -4.64 15.91 -3.97
C PRO A 69 -5.78 16.58 -4.71
N ARG A 70 -5.89 16.37 -6.01
CA ARG A 70 -7.00 16.98 -6.76
C ARG A 70 -8.31 16.30 -6.46
N GLU A 71 -8.27 14.98 -6.29
CA GLU A 71 -9.46 14.19 -6.00
C GLU A 71 -9.58 13.81 -4.52
N LEU A 72 -8.55 14.10 -3.74
CA LEU A 72 -8.46 13.70 -2.34
C LEU A 72 -8.59 12.18 -2.21
N LEU A 73 -7.86 11.48 -3.07
CA LEU A 73 -7.85 10.02 -3.08
C LEU A 73 -6.44 9.52 -2.82
N LEU A 74 -6.34 8.40 -2.13
CA LEU A 74 -5.08 7.68 -1.99
C LEU A 74 -5.13 6.52 -2.97
N VAL A 75 -4.43 6.68 -4.08
CA VAL A 75 -4.44 5.69 -5.15
C VAL A 75 -3.49 4.57 -4.76
N VAL A 76 -4.00 3.34 -4.66
CA VAL A 76 -3.17 2.19 -4.34
C VAL A 76 -2.71 1.58 -5.65
N VAL A 77 -1.40 1.70 -5.91
CA VAL A 77 -0.83 1.34 -7.19
C VAL A 77 -0.57 -0.15 -7.27
N THR A 78 0.03 -0.71 -6.23
CA THR A 78 0.31 -2.15 -6.16
C THR A 78 0.63 -2.54 -4.72
N ALA A 79 0.68 -3.85 -4.50
CA ALA A 79 1.06 -4.39 -3.19
C ALA A 79 1.73 -5.74 -3.44
N TYR A 80 2.77 -6.04 -2.66
CA TYR A 80 3.54 -7.27 -2.88
C TYR A 80 4.23 -7.71 -1.60
N PRO A 81 4.47 -9.02 -1.45
CA PRO A 81 5.28 -9.48 -0.32
C PRO A 81 6.74 -9.13 -0.57
N VAL A 82 7.45 -8.85 0.52
CA VAL A 82 8.86 -8.53 0.45
C VAL A 82 9.62 -9.86 0.54
N GLU A 83 10.23 -10.23 -0.57
CA GLU A 83 10.94 -11.50 -0.64
C GLU A 83 12.42 -11.28 -0.52
N GLY A 84 13.12 -12.32 -0.09
CA GLY A 84 14.56 -12.26 0.03
C GLY A 84 15.05 -11.52 1.25
N ARG A 85 14.14 -11.00 2.06
CA ARG A 85 14.51 -10.34 3.31
C ARG A 85 14.60 -11.39 4.39
N GLN A 86 15.79 -11.87 4.62
CA GLN A 86 16.05 -12.94 5.56
C GLN A 86 16.55 -12.40 6.88
N GLN A 87 16.16 -13.05 7.96
CA GLN A 87 16.58 -12.66 9.30
C GLN A 87 17.25 -13.78 10.03
#